data_c73d23dc81f91dc6feb33109a3d76449
#
_entry.id   c73d23dc81f91dc6feb33109a3d76449
#
_cell.length_a   1.000
_cell.length_b   1.000
_cell.length_c   1.000
_cell.angle_alpha   90.00
_cell.angle_beta   90.00
_cell.angle_gamma   90.00
#
_symmetry.space_group_name_H-M   'P 1'
#
loop_
_entity.id
_entity.type
_entity.pdbx_description
1 polymer ?
#
loop_
_entity_poly.entity_id
_entity_poly.type
_entity_poly.pdbx_seq_one_letter_code
_entity_poly.pdbx_strand_id
1 'polypeptide(L)'
;MTPFLKQVAQDIYKRFNGDLHNVAVVFPNKRAGLFFNEYLMQMSGTPIWSPAYITISELFQQSSNYTIGDSIQLVSKLYHQYRHHTGSDESIDSFYSWGELLIADFDDIDKNLADTESLFANLNDLRSIGNTHDALSAEQKEAIEQFFRNFNPQNESELKRRFLKIWQVLGNIYNDFKAVLHNSGIAYEGMMYRDIIENEELLQLPYSKYVFVGFNALSRVENRLFDIIMKRDKALFYWDYDTKYINDGQHEAARFMYRNVKQFPNALHDTYFDNIGNKKVDIISTSTDSIQMRYAAEWIENHIAKNDDEGSEVETAVILCDENKLESVYHIIPPSVKERNITMGFPVSRTPIYDLLQQLVRLQTEGYDTAHDSFTLETVHNILVHPYIQKLSPDAGNIDRNITAGRMLFPPQELLQGDELLSIIFTRHTDNILWMSSIGNIIHFISRNSPKVKTDNEEE
;
A
#
# COMPACT_ATOMS: atom_id res chain seq x y z
N MET A 1 -13.00 -28.16 10.85
CA MET A 1 -12.35 -28.24 9.52
C MET A 1 -10.88 -27.88 9.69
N THR A 2 -9.94 -28.59 9.06
CA THR A 2 -8.51 -28.24 9.17
C THR A 2 -8.21 -27.06 8.29
N PRO A 3 -7.65 -25.94 8.80
CA PRO A 3 -7.29 -24.78 7.99
C PRO A 3 -6.36 -25.13 6.84
N PHE A 4 -6.48 -24.43 5.71
CA PHE A 4 -5.65 -24.69 4.52
C PHE A 4 -4.15 -24.65 4.83
N LEU A 5 -3.66 -23.60 5.48
CA LEU A 5 -2.25 -23.45 5.85
C LEU A 5 -1.75 -24.61 6.74
N LYS A 6 -2.60 -25.13 7.63
CA LYS A 6 -2.27 -26.30 8.47
C LYS A 6 -2.11 -27.56 7.63
N GLN A 7 -2.97 -27.77 6.63
CA GLN A 7 -2.85 -28.91 5.71
C GLN A 7 -1.56 -28.82 4.88
N VAL A 8 -1.25 -27.62 4.36
CA VAL A 8 -0.01 -27.36 3.63
C VAL A 8 1.21 -27.62 4.51
N ALA A 9 1.19 -27.15 5.76
CA ALA A 9 2.28 -27.39 6.71
C ALA A 9 2.46 -28.89 6.99
N GLN A 10 1.37 -29.65 7.12
CA GLN A 10 1.41 -31.10 7.32
C GLN A 10 2.01 -31.83 6.11
N ASP A 11 1.61 -31.46 4.90
CA ASP A 11 2.14 -32.10 3.68
C ASP A 11 3.63 -31.79 3.49
N ILE A 12 4.03 -30.54 3.66
CA ILE A 12 5.43 -30.11 3.55
C ILE A 12 6.30 -30.82 4.61
N TYR A 13 5.85 -30.83 5.87
CA TYR A 13 6.59 -31.51 6.94
C TYR A 13 6.81 -32.97 6.63
N LYS A 14 5.80 -33.70 6.15
CA LYS A 14 5.90 -35.11 5.74
C LYS A 14 6.79 -35.27 4.51
N ARG A 15 6.62 -34.46 3.49
CA ARG A 15 7.31 -34.55 2.20
C ARG A 15 8.82 -34.35 2.34
N PHE A 16 9.25 -33.48 3.25
CA PHE A 16 10.65 -33.19 3.51
C PHE A 16 11.21 -33.90 4.79
N ASN A 17 10.42 -34.78 5.42
CA ASN A 17 10.79 -35.46 6.66
C ASN A 17 11.25 -34.52 7.78
N GLY A 18 10.67 -33.33 7.87
CA GLY A 18 11.02 -32.31 8.86
C GLY A 18 12.28 -31.48 8.54
N ASP A 19 13.00 -31.80 7.47
CA ASP A 19 14.18 -31.05 7.06
C ASP A 19 13.80 -29.94 6.05
N LEU A 20 13.62 -28.72 6.57
CA LEU A 20 13.12 -27.56 5.82
C LEU A 20 14.20 -26.48 5.61
N HIS A 21 15.45 -26.69 6.04
CA HIS A 21 16.49 -25.66 6.02
C HIS A 21 16.80 -25.10 4.62
N ASN A 22 16.54 -25.87 3.57
CA ASN A 22 16.82 -25.48 2.18
C ASN A 22 15.54 -25.36 1.34
N VAL A 23 14.42 -24.99 2.00
CA VAL A 23 13.11 -24.77 1.40
C VAL A 23 12.71 -23.31 1.64
N ALA A 24 12.23 -22.64 0.60
CA ALA A 24 11.59 -21.34 0.72
C ALA A 24 10.06 -21.50 0.54
N VAL A 25 9.29 -21.02 1.50
CA VAL A 25 7.83 -20.92 1.37
C VAL A 25 7.48 -19.50 0.97
N VAL A 26 6.87 -19.38 -0.20
CA VAL A 26 6.55 -18.10 -0.84
C VAL A 26 5.08 -17.81 -0.65
N PHE A 27 4.77 -16.65 -0.06
CA PHE A 27 3.41 -16.19 0.20
C PHE A 27 3.12 -14.86 -0.54
N PRO A 28 1.83 -14.55 -0.80
CA PRO A 28 1.44 -13.23 -1.29
C PRO A 28 1.73 -12.10 -0.27
N ASN A 29 1.72 -12.43 1.04
CA ASN A 29 1.98 -11.50 2.13
C ASN A 29 2.69 -12.16 3.31
N LYS A 30 3.40 -11.36 4.13
CA LYS A 30 4.21 -11.87 5.25
C LYS A 30 3.40 -12.55 6.36
N ARG A 31 2.15 -12.14 6.56
CA ARG A 31 1.34 -12.63 7.68
C ARG A 31 1.04 -14.12 7.59
N ALA A 32 0.80 -14.64 6.38
CA ALA A 32 0.56 -16.07 6.18
C ALA A 32 1.71 -16.91 6.71
N GLY A 33 2.95 -16.41 6.62
CA GLY A 33 4.13 -17.07 7.15
C GLY A 33 4.11 -17.25 8.68
N LEU A 34 3.53 -16.30 9.42
CA LEU A 34 3.42 -16.40 10.89
C LEU A 34 2.52 -17.59 11.29
N PHE A 35 1.30 -17.64 10.73
CA PHE A 35 0.38 -18.76 10.99
C PHE A 35 0.93 -20.10 10.51
N PHE A 36 1.60 -20.09 9.36
CA PHE A 36 2.23 -21.30 8.85
C PHE A 36 3.32 -21.83 9.78
N ASN A 37 4.16 -20.93 10.32
CA ASN A 37 5.21 -21.28 11.28
C ASN A 37 4.61 -21.84 12.57
N GLU A 38 3.52 -21.25 13.08
CA GLU A 38 2.81 -21.76 14.25
C GLU A 38 2.33 -23.21 14.04
N TYR A 39 1.71 -23.49 12.89
CA TYR A 39 1.30 -24.85 12.56
C TYR A 39 2.47 -25.84 12.47
N LEU A 40 3.60 -25.42 11.92
CA LEU A 40 4.82 -26.25 11.90
C LEU A 40 5.33 -26.54 13.30
N MET A 41 5.36 -25.54 14.18
CA MET A 41 5.78 -25.70 15.58
C MET A 41 4.88 -26.67 16.35
N GLN A 42 3.56 -26.58 16.18
CA GLN A 42 2.59 -27.47 16.81
C GLN A 42 2.78 -28.95 16.40
N MET A 43 3.34 -29.20 15.22
CA MET A 43 3.52 -30.56 14.68
C MET A 43 4.88 -31.19 14.99
N SER A 44 5.92 -30.37 15.17
CA SER A 44 7.29 -30.89 15.13
C SER A 44 7.71 -31.63 16.37
N GLY A 45 7.12 -31.42 17.54
CA GLY A 45 7.48 -32.08 18.79
C GLY A 45 8.96 -32.01 19.20
N THR A 46 9.84 -31.66 18.27
CA THR A 46 11.30 -31.49 18.41
C THR A 46 11.74 -30.25 17.63
N PRO A 47 12.84 -29.59 18.02
CA PRO A 47 13.36 -28.46 17.26
C PRO A 47 13.65 -28.84 15.81
N ILE A 48 13.17 -28.03 14.87
CA ILE A 48 13.43 -28.16 13.43
C ILE A 48 14.01 -26.87 12.89
N TRP A 49 14.75 -26.96 11.79
CA TRP A 49 15.11 -25.76 11.03
C TRP A 49 13.89 -25.27 10.27
N SER A 50 13.47 -24.03 10.55
CA SER A 50 12.38 -23.39 9.84
C SER A 50 12.74 -23.18 8.36
N PRO A 51 11.79 -23.31 7.42
CA PRO A 51 12.01 -22.86 6.05
C PRO A 51 12.18 -21.34 6.00
N ALA A 52 12.72 -20.82 4.91
CA ALA A 52 12.68 -19.40 4.65
C ALA A 52 11.23 -18.97 4.30
N TYR A 53 10.73 -17.94 4.96
CA TYR A 53 9.43 -17.33 4.62
C TYR A 53 9.69 -16.04 3.84
N ILE A 54 9.28 -16.03 2.59
CA ILE A 54 9.48 -14.89 1.69
C ILE A 54 8.19 -14.52 0.96
N THR A 55 8.08 -13.27 0.60
CA THR A 55 7.03 -12.81 -0.31
C THR A 55 7.50 -12.91 -1.76
N ILE A 56 6.53 -12.79 -2.70
CA ILE A 56 6.87 -12.75 -4.12
C ILE A 56 7.77 -11.55 -4.46
N SER A 57 7.53 -10.40 -3.83
CA SER A 57 8.34 -9.20 -3.98
C SER A 57 9.78 -9.43 -3.49
N GLU A 58 9.95 -10.05 -2.32
CA GLU A 58 11.28 -10.39 -1.79
C GLU A 58 12.03 -11.38 -2.68
N LEU A 59 11.32 -12.34 -3.30
CA LEU A 59 11.92 -13.28 -4.24
C LEU A 59 12.52 -12.56 -5.47
N PHE A 60 11.81 -11.57 -6.01
CA PHE A 60 12.33 -10.73 -7.09
C PHE A 60 13.48 -9.84 -6.60
N GLN A 61 13.32 -9.18 -5.46
CA GLN A 61 14.35 -8.29 -4.92
C GLN A 61 15.68 -8.98 -4.67
N GLN A 62 15.67 -10.23 -4.20
CA GLN A 62 16.90 -11.04 -4.01
C GLN A 62 17.69 -11.27 -5.31
N SER A 63 17.02 -11.21 -6.44
CA SER A 63 17.60 -11.41 -7.77
C SER A 63 17.95 -10.09 -8.47
N SER A 64 17.67 -8.95 -7.86
CA SER A 64 17.82 -7.62 -8.46
C SER A 64 18.98 -6.84 -7.84
N ASN A 65 19.64 -6.03 -8.67
CA ASN A 65 20.57 -5.01 -8.22
C ASN A 65 19.93 -3.62 -8.07
N TYR A 66 18.62 -3.49 -8.36
CA TYR A 66 17.93 -2.22 -8.21
C TYR A 66 17.50 -1.98 -6.77
N THR A 67 17.53 -0.70 -6.38
CA THR A 67 16.83 -0.19 -5.22
C THR A 67 15.43 0.27 -5.64
N ILE A 68 14.38 -0.13 -4.91
CA ILE A 68 13.05 0.40 -5.18
C ILE A 68 13.01 1.87 -4.78
N GLY A 69 12.68 2.73 -5.74
CA GLY A 69 12.56 4.17 -5.54
C GLY A 69 11.29 4.53 -4.75
N ASP A 70 11.39 5.54 -3.90
CA ASP A 70 10.20 6.13 -3.28
C ASP A 70 9.40 6.99 -4.27
N SER A 71 8.12 7.28 -3.96
CA SER A 71 7.23 8.05 -4.85
C SER A 71 7.81 9.39 -5.25
N ILE A 72 8.41 10.14 -4.31
CA ILE A 72 8.96 11.49 -4.59
C ILE A 72 10.10 11.39 -5.59
N GLN A 73 10.99 10.42 -5.37
CA GLN A 73 12.15 10.19 -6.24
C GLN A 73 11.72 9.74 -7.64
N LEU A 74 10.77 8.82 -7.74
CA LEU A 74 10.24 8.33 -9.01
C LEU A 74 9.49 9.43 -9.76
N VAL A 75 8.58 10.16 -9.09
CA VAL A 75 7.81 11.27 -9.70
C VAL A 75 8.73 12.38 -10.15
N SER A 76 9.75 12.75 -9.37
CA SER A 76 10.73 13.78 -9.76
C SER A 76 11.46 13.41 -11.04
N LYS A 77 11.94 12.15 -11.17
CA LYS A 77 12.61 11.68 -12.37
C LYS A 77 11.66 11.62 -13.58
N LEU A 78 10.43 11.15 -13.37
CA LEU A 78 9.41 11.13 -14.42
C LEU A 78 9.04 12.54 -14.89
N TYR A 79 8.91 13.49 -13.97
CA TYR A 79 8.61 14.89 -14.28
C TYR A 79 9.62 15.52 -15.23
N HIS A 80 10.90 15.23 -15.07
CA HIS A 80 11.92 15.72 -16.00
C HIS A 80 11.71 15.17 -17.43
N GLN A 81 11.38 13.90 -17.57
CA GLN A 81 11.07 13.30 -18.88
C GLN A 81 9.78 13.84 -19.46
N TYR A 82 8.75 13.99 -18.64
CA TYR A 82 7.49 14.60 -19.03
C TYR A 82 7.68 16.01 -19.60
N ARG A 83 8.38 16.88 -18.88
CA ARG A 83 8.70 18.22 -19.37
C ARG A 83 9.50 18.22 -20.66
N HIS A 84 10.49 17.36 -20.77
CA HIS A 84 11.33 17.24 -21.96
C HIS A 84 10.49 16.93 -23.20
N HIS A 85 9.57 15.96 -23.13
CA HIS A 85 8.79 15.51 -24.27
C HIS A 85 7.56 16.37 -24.58
N THR A 86 6.96 17.00 -23.56
CA THR A 86 5.75 17.80 -23.75
C THR A 86 6.01 19.29 -23.91
N GLY A 87 7.17 19.78 -23.43
CA GLY A 87 7.46 21.22 -23.31
C GLY A 87 6.52 21.93 -22.32
N SER A 88 5.97 21.23 -21.34
CA SER A 88 5.07 21.79 -20.34
C SER A 88 5.82 22.66 -19.33
N ASP A 89 5.24 23.80 -18.97
CA ASP A 89 5.71 24.70 -17.91
C ASP A 89 5.04 24.41 -16.55
N GLU A 90 4.26 23.33 -16.49
CA GLU A 90 3.57 22.91 -15.27
C GLU A 90 4.57 22.65 -14.14
N SER A 91 4.20 23.03 -12.90
CA SER A 91 5.03 22.79 -11.73
C SER A 91 5.00 21.32 -11.33
N ILE A 92 6.04 20.86 -10.60
CA ILE A 92 6.07 19.49 -10.08
C ILE A 92 4.90 19.20 -9.14
N ASP A 93 4.43 20.18 -8.37
CA ASP A 93 3.30 20.03 -7.45
C ASP A 93 2.01 19.72 -8.20
N SER A 94 1.77 20.42 -9.31
CA SER A 94 0.60 20.16 -10.17
C SER A 94 0.70 18.82 -10.88
N PHE A 95 1.91 18.39 -11.24
CA PHE A 95 2.19 17.14 -11.92
C PHE A 95 2.14 15.92 -10.97
N TYR A 96 2.37 16.12 -9.67
CA TYR A 96 2.69 15.02 -8.72
C TYR A 96 1.66 13.88 -8.74
N SER A 97 0.38 14.19 -8.53
CA SER A 97 -0.68 13.17 -8.53
C SER A 97 -0.83 12.48 -9.89
N TRP A 98 -0.61 13.22 -10.98
CA TRP A 98 -0.59 12.65 -12.33
C TRP A 98 0.65 11.76 -12.54
N GLY A 99 1.78 12.16 -12.01
CA GLY A 99 3.03 11.39 -12.02
C GLY A 99 2.90 10.05 -11.30
N GLU A 100 2.26 10.03 -10.12
CA GLU A 100 1.99 8.80 -9.39
C GLU A 100 1.08 7.85 -10.19
N LEU A 101 0.04 8.39 -10.84
CA LEU A 101 -0.85 7.59 -11.69
C LEU A 101 -0.10 6.97 -12.87
N LEU A 102 0.74 7.75 -13.56
CA LEU A 102 1.56 7.24 -14.67
C LEU A 102 2.54 6.15 -14.24
N ILE A 103 3.16 6.29 -13.06
CA ILE A 103 4.06 5.26 -12.53
C ILE A 103 3.28 3.98 -12.23
N ALA A 104 2.08 4.09 -11.66
CA ALA A 104 1.21 2.94 -11.43
C ALA A 104 0.82 2.24 -12.74
N ASP A 105 0.47 3.01 -13.79
CA ASP A 105 0.17 2.45 -15.11
C ASP A 105 1.41 1.78 -15.74
N PHE A 106 2.59 2.37 -15.61
CA PHE A 106 3.84 1.77 -16.10
C PHE A 106 4.21 0.50 -15.33
N ASP A 107 3.95 0.47 -14.03
CA ASP A 107 4.10 -0.71 -13.18
C ASP A 107 3.20 -1.84 -13.63
N ASP A 108 1.94 -1.55 -13.94
CA ASP A 108 0.98 -2.52 -14.46
C ASP A 108 1.36 -3.01 -15.88
N ILE A 109 1.83 -2.15 -16.75
CA ILE A 109 2.34 -2.50 -18.08
C ILE A 109 3.48 -3.50 -17.97
N ASP A 110 4.43 -3.26 -17.08
CA ASP A 110 5.60 -4.11 -16.87
C ASP A 110 5.21 -5.43 -16.17
N LYS A 111 4.41 -5.40 -15.11
CA LYS A 111 3.90 -6.60 -14.42
C LYS A 111 3.08 -7.51 -15.33
N ASN A 112 2.43 -6.94 -16.34
CA ASN A 112 1.68 -7.71 -17.33
C ASN A 112 2.48 -8.05 -18.59
N LEU A 113 3.77 -7.74 -18.65
CA LEU A 113 4.64 -7.99 -19.82
C LEU A 113 3.97 -7.51 -21.11
N ALA A 114 3.33 -6.34 -21.06
CA ALA A 114 2.66 -5.79 -22.22
C ALA A 114 3.68 -5.46 -23.31
N ASP A 115 3.31 -5.70 -24.57
CA ASP A 115 4.05 -5.21 -25.72
C ASP A 115 3.88 -3.70 -25.82
N THR A 116 4.87 -2.96 -25.36
CA THR A 116 4.81 -1.51 -25.23
C THR A 116 4.79 -0.80 -26.57
N GLU A 117 5.45 -1.36 -27.60
CA GLU A 117 5.43 -0.80 -28.95
C GLU A 117 4.02 -0.86 -29.55
N SER A 118 3.39 -2.03 -29.50
CA SER A 118 2.01 -2.21 -29.96
C SER A 118 1.01 -1.44 -29.10
N LEU A 119 1.22 -1.38 -27.78
CA LEU A 119 0.34 -0.65 -26.86
C LEU A 119 0.32 0.84 -27.20
N PHE A 120 1.50 1.46 -27.25
CA PHE A 120 1.60 2.90 -27.50
C PHE A 120 1.30 3.27 -28.96
N ALA A 121 1.56 2.39 -29.94
CA ALA A 121 1.12 2.59 -31.32
C ALA A 121 -0.42 2.56 -31.41
N ASN A 122 -1.08 1.58 -30.80
CA ASN A 122 -2.54 1.48 -30.79
C ASN A 122 -3.20 2.68 -30.11
N LEU A 123 -2.59 3.23 -29.04
CA LEU A 123 -3.05 4.46 -28.40
C LEU A 123 -2.98 5.67 -29.35
N ASN A 124 -1.96 5.73 -30.22
CA ASN A 124 -1.85 6.76 -31.24
C ASN A 124 -2.86 6.55 -32.39
N ASP A 125 -3.12 5.30 -32.77
CA ASP A 125 -4.06 4.94 -33.83
C ASP A 125 -5.52 5.11 -33.41
N LEU A 126 -5.86 4.93 -32.14
CA LEU A 126 -7.20 5.26 -31.60
C LEU A 126 -7.61 6.71 -31.90
N ARG A 127 -6.64 7.60 -32.12
CA ARG A 127 -6.88 8.96 -32.59
C ARG A 127 -7.35 9.02 -34.04
N SER A 128 -6.84 8.14 -34.91
CA SER A 128 -7.25 8.06 -36.33
C SER A 128 -8.64 7.44 -36.49
N ILE A 129 -9.04 6.60 -35.51
CA ILE A 129 -10.32 5.87 -35.47
C ILE A 129 -11.49 6.75 -35.00
N GLY A 130 -11.25 8.02 -34.59
CA GLY A 130 -12.33 8.95 -34.25
C GLY A 130 -13.45 9.08 -35.28
N ASN A 131 -13.33 8.40 -36.43
CA ASN A 131 -14.32 8.31 -37.48
C ASN A 131 -14.67 6.87 -37.93
N THR A 132 -14.10 5.81 -37.36
CA THR A 132 -14.39 4.41 -37.75
C THR A 132 -14.62 3.54 -36.50
N HIS A 133 -15.88 3.55 -36.06
CA HIS A 133 -16.35 2.81 -34.87
C HIS A 133 -16.43 1.28 -35.01
N ASP A 134 -16.03 0.69 -36.13
CA ASP A 134 -16.38 -0.69 -36.46
C ASP A 134 -15.41 -1.77 -35.90
N ALA A 135 -14.24 -1.38 -35.40
CA ALA A 135 -13.23 -2.34 -34.94
C ALA A 135 -13.18 -2.59 -33.41
N LEU A 136 -13.94 -1.83 -32.62
CA LEU A 136 -13.93 -1.92 -31.15
C LEU A 136 -15.14 -2.74 -30.66
N SER A 137 -14.93 -3.55 -29.59
CA SER A 137 -16.03 -4.23 -28.89
C SER A 137 -16.96 -3.20 -28.23
N ALA A 138 -18.22 -3.61 -27.97
CA ALA A 138 -19.19 -2.74 -27.30
C ALA A 138 -18.69 -2.24 -25.92
N GLU A 139 -18.00 -3.10 -25.17
CA GLU A 139 -17.41 -2.80 -23.86
C GLU A 139 -16.25 -1.79 -23.96
N GLN A 140 -15.42 -1.91 -24.99
CA GLN A 140 -14.34 -0.96 -25.24
C GLN A 140 -14.87 0.41 -25.66
N LYS A 141 -15.95 0.45 -26.46
CA LYS A 141 -16.65 1.69 -26.84
C LYS A 141 -17.23 2.38 -25.61
N GLU A 142 -17.90 1.61 -24.75
CA GLU A 142 -18.51 2.14 -23.53
C GLU A 142 -17.46 2.68 -22.53
N ALA A 143 -16.34 1.98 -22.34
CA ALA A 143 -15.24 2.42 -21.51
C ALA A 143 -14.60 3.72 -22.03
N ILE A 144 -14.39 3.83 -23.33
CA ILE A 144 -13.87 5.04 -23.99
C ILE A 144 -14.88 6.19 -23.89
N GLU A 145 -16.17 5.93 -24.14
CA GLU A 145 -17.21 6.95 -23.97
C GLU A 145 -17.37 7.41 -22.52
N GLN A 146 -17.28 6.50 -21.57
CA GLN A 146 -17.37 6.81 -20.14
C GLN A 146 -16.17 7.65 -19.67
N PHE A 147 -14.98 7.33 -20.16
CA PHE A 147 -13.78 8.12 -19.94
C PHE A 147 -13.93 9.55 -20.50
N PHE A 148 -14.45 9.71 -21.72
CA PHE A 148 -14.66 11.02 -22.33
C PHE A 148 -15.87 11.79 -21.76
N ARG A 149 -16.89 11.13 -21.19
CA ARG A 149 -18.02 11.80 -20.51
C ARG A 149 -17.61 12.55 -19.25
N ASN A 150 -16.55 12.12 -18.61
CA ASN A 150 -16.03 12.78 -17.40
C ASN A 150 -15.27 14.09 -17.72
N PHE A 151 -14.99 14.38 -18.99
CA PHE A 151 -14.41 15.64 -19.44
C PHE A 151 -15.53 16.63 -19.82
N ASN A 152 -15.66 17.72 -19.03
CA ASN A 152 -16.70 18.72 -19.17
C ASN A 152 -16.71 19.36 -20.60
N PRO A 153 -17.83 19.35 -21.35
CA PRO A 153 -17.89 19.76 -22.76
C PRO A 153 -17.54 21.23 -23.03
N GLN A 154 -17.59 22.10 -22.04
CA GLN A 154 -17.41 23.55 -22.23
C GLN A 154 -15.96 24.00 -22.44
N ASN A 155 -14.96 23.15 -22.15
CA ASN A 155 -13.53 23.41 -22.37
C ASN A 155 -12.83 22.35 -23.25
N GLU A 156 -13.60 21.70 -24.10
CA GLU A 156 -13.21 20.49 -24.83
C GLU A 156 -11.98 20.63 -25.75
N SER A 157 -11.73 21.82 -26.30
CA SER A 157 -10.72 21.95 -27.36
C SER A 157 -9.27 21.99 -26.84
N GLU A 158 -9.02 22.59 -25.67
CA GLU A 158 -7.66 22.78 -25.17
C GLU A 158 -7.20 21.60 -24.29
N LEU A 159 -8.04 21.14 -23.36
CA LEU A 159 -7.77 19.96 -22.54
C LEU A 159 -7.61 18.69 -23.39
N LYS A 160 -8.50 18.50 -24.37
CA LYS A 160 -8.40 17.39 -25.31
C LYS A 160 -7.11 17.44 -26.16
N ARG A 161 -6.67 18.63 -26.56
CA ARG A 161 -5.41 18.81 -27.28
C ARG A 161 -4.19 18.52 -26.41
N ARG A 162 -4.19 18.96 -25.16
CA ARG A 162 -3.11 18.67 -24.20
C ARG A 162 -3.02 17.18 -23.92
N PHE A 163 -4.15 16.56 -23.65
CA PHE A 163 -4.24 15.12 -23.44
C PHE A 163 -3.70 14.32 -24.63
N LEU A 164 -4.18 14.59 -25.84
CA LEU A 164 -3.72 13.91 -27.04
C LEU A 164 -2.23 14.15 -27.32
N LYS A 165 -1.69 15.31 -26.95
CA LYS A 165 -0.25 15.60 -27.10
C LYS A 165 0.57 14.73 -26.15
N ILE A 166 0.11 14.55 -24.91
CA ILE A 166 0.78 13.69 -23.94
C ILE A 166 0.77 12.23 -24.43
N TRP A 167 -0.34 11.75 -24.92
CA TRP A 167 -0.49 10.37 -25.40
C TRP A 167 0.44 10.06 -26.57
N GLN A 168 0.68 10.99 -27.46
CA GLN A 168 1.62 10.83 -28.57
C GLN A 168 3.06 10.59 -28.14
N VAL A 169 3.45 11.14 -27.00
CA VAL A 169 4.83 11.06 -26.48
C VAL A 169 4.96 10.09 -25.31
N LEU A 170 3.86 9.44 -24.89
CA LEU A 170 3.84 8.61 -23.69
C LEU A 170 4.80 7.43 -23.79
N GLY A 171 4.90 6.80 -24.96
CA GLY A 171 5.87 5.73 -25.21
C GLY A 171 7.33 6.21 -25.08
N ASN A 172 7.63 7.42 -25.55
CA ASN A 172 8.96 8.00 -25.40
C ASN A 172 9.24 8.33 -23.93
N ILE A 173 8.25 8.92 -23.21
CA ILE A 173 8.35 9.19 -21.77
C ILE A 173 8.63 7.90 -21.00
N TYR A 174 7.89 6.82 -21.28
CA TYR A 174 8.10 5.52 -20.64
C TYR A 174 9.52 4.99 -20.87
N ASN A 175 9.98 4.98 -22.12
CA ASN A 175 11.30 4.44 -22.46
C ASN A 175 12.44 5.27 -21.83
N ASP A 176 12.38 6.59 -21.93
CA ASP A 176 13.41 7.47 -21.39
C ASP A 176 13.39 7.46 -19.85
N PHE A 177 12.21 7.36 -19.24
CA PHE A 177 12.07 7.20 -17.79
C PHE A 177 12.74 5.91 -17.32
N LYS A 178 12.46 4.77 -17.95
CA LYS A 178 13.14 3.50 -17.66
C LYS A 178 14.65 3.58 -17.83
N ALA A 179 15.12 4.23 -18.89
CA ALA A 179 16.55 4.43 -19.11
C ALA A 179 17.22 5.25 -17.99
N VAL A 180 16.55 6.33 -17.53
CA VAL A 180 17.06 7.17 -16.42
C VAL A 180 17.06 6.37 -15.11
N LEU A 181 16.04 5.58 -14.84
CA LEU A 181 15.96 4.73 -13.65
C LEU A 181 17.06 3.67 -13.68
N HIS A 182 17.22 2.97 -14.79
CA HIS A 182 18.27 1.95 -14.99
C HIS A 182 19.65 2.53 -14.70
N ASN A 183 19.98 3.68 -15.30
CA ASN A 183 21.28 4.34 -15.11
C ASN A 183 21.52 4.82 -13.67
N SER A 184 20.44 5.01 -12.89
CA SER A 184 20.50 5.41 -11.48
C SER A 184 20.52 4.22 -10.52
N GLY A 185 20.40 2.97 -11.00
CA GLY A 185 20.26 1.79 -10.17
C GLY A 185 18.94 1.74 -9.36
N ILE A 186 17.91 2.43 -9.83
CA ILE A 186 16.61 2.56 -9.18
C ILE A 186 15.55 1.97 -10.09
N ALA A 187 14.50 1.37 -9.50
CA ALA A 187 13.36 0.88 -10.26
C ALA A 187 12.04 1.04 -9.47
N TYR A 188 10.91 1.04 -10.16
CA TYR A 188 9.63 0.65 -9.58
C TYR A 188 9.46 -0.88 -9.70
N GLU A 189 8.54 -1.44 -8.97
CA GLU A 189 8.42 -2.91 -8.82
C GLU A 189 8.27 -3.65 -10.16
N GLY A 190 7.33 -3.22 -10.99
CA GLY A 190 7.08 -3.85 -12.28
C GLY A 190 8.27 -3.81 -13.23
N MET A 191 9.01 -2.69 -13.27
CA MET A 191 10.25 -2.58 -14.05
C MET A 191 11.27 -3.63 -13.61
N MET A 192 11.49 -3.75 -12.30
CA MET A 192 12.40 -4.74 -11.73
C MET A 192 11.96 -6.18 -12.06
N TYR A 193 10.68 -6.47 -11.93
CA TYR A 193 10.13 -7.80 -12.19
C TYR A 193 10.29 -8.18 -13.67
N ARG A 194 9.95 -7.26 -14.56
CA ARG A 194 10.07 -7.47 -16.00
C ARG A 194 11.51 -7.72 -16.42
N ASP A 195 12.44 -6.93 -15.90
CA ASP A 195 13.87 -7.06 -16.22
C ASP A 195 14.41 -8.44 -15.83
N ILE A 196 14.07 -8.95 -14.65
CA ILE A 196 14.45 -10.29 -14.19
C ILE A 196 13.83 -11.39 -15.05
N ILE A 197 12.58 -11.22 -15.45
CA ILE A 197 11.87 -12.25 -16.24
C ILE A 197 12.33 -12.27 -17.70
N GLU A 198 12.68 -11.14 -18.28
CA GLU A 198 13.27 -11.04 -19.62
C GLU A 198 14.73 -11.50 -19.65
N ASN A 199 15.44 -11.43 -18.52
CA ASN A 199 16.83 -11.86 -18.35
C ASN A 199 16.91 -12.98 -17.30
N GLU A 200 16.43 -14.18 -17.64
CA GLU A 200 16.29 -15.33 -16.72
C GLU A 200 17.59 -15.74 -16.01
N GLU A 201 18.77 -15.37 -16.53
CA GLU A 201 20.08 -15.59 -15.91
C GLU A 201 20.29 -14.74 -14.65
N LEU A 202 19.58 -13.64 -14.49
CA LEU A 202 19.61 -12.82 -13.27
C LEU A 202 18.91 -13.50 -12.10
N LEU A 203 17.98 -14.44 -12.38
CA LEU A 203 17.14 -15.06 -11.37
C LEU A 203 17.95 -15.99 -10.46
N GLN A 204 18.18 -15.52 -9.24
CA GLN A 204 18.89 -16.26 -8.20
C GLN A 204 17.92 -17.13 -7.41
N LEU A 205 18.16 -18.43 -7.42
CA LEU A 205 17.32 -19.43 -6.75
C LEU A 205 18.18 -20.27 -5.80
N PRO A 206 18.62 -19.70 -4.64
CA PRO A 206 19.52 -20.40 -3.71
C PRO A 206 18.90 -21.63 -3.04
N TYR A 207 17.58 -21.70 -2.88
CA TYR A 207 16.91 -22.82 -2.21
C TYR A 207 16.71 -24.00 -3.16
N SER A 208 16.65 -25.19 -2.59
CA SER A 208 16.40 -26.43 -3.35
C SER A 208 14.96 -26.52 -3.86
N LYS A 209 14.02 -26.03 -3.08
CA LYS A 209 12.59 -25.96 -3.44
C LYS A 209 11.96 -24.63 -3.03
N TYR A 210 11.05 -24.16 -3.86
CA TYR A 210 10.18 -22.99 -3.66
C TYR A 210 8.74 -23.48 -3.60
N VAL A 211 8.08 -23.19 -2.50
CA VAL A 211 6.73 -23.67 -2.20
C VAL A 211 5.80 -22.48 -2.26
N PHE A 212 5.01 -22.36 -3.30
CA PHE A 212 4.06 -21.26 -3.51
C PHE A 212 2.72 -21.59 -2.87
N VAL A 213 2.27 -20.75 -1.92
CA VAL A 213 1.10 -21.02 -1.08
C VAL A 213 0.12 -19.87 -1.08
N GLY A 214 -1.15 -20.15 -1.40
CA GLY A 214 -2.26 -19.24 -1.21
C GLY A 214 -2.35 -18.10 -2.24
N PHE A 215 -1.75 -18.24 -3.41
CA PHE A 215 -1.91 -17.31 -4.53
C PHE A 215 -3.27 -17.49 -5.20
N ASN A 216 -3.78 -16.43 -5.84
CA ASN A 216 -5.03 -16.45 -6.59
C ASN A 216 -4.85 -15.82 -7.98
N ALA A 217 -5.08 -14.53 -8.13
CA ALA A 217 -4.80 -13.83 -9.39
C ALA A 217 -3.27 -13.65 -9.55
N LEU A 218 -2.73 -14.11 -10.66
CA LEU A 218 -1.33 -13.95 -11.01
C LEU A 218 -1.18 -12.91 -12.12
N SER A 219 -0.26 -11.98 -11.96
CA SER A 219 0.23 -11.16 -13.06
C SER A 219 1.00 -12.02 -14.07
N ARG A 220 1.29 -11.46 -15.25
CA ARG A 220 2.04 -12.23 -16.25
C ARG A 220 3.49 -12.50 -15.83
N VAL A 221 4.12 -11.57 -15.13
CA VAL A 221 5.49 -11.79 -14.61
C VAL A 221 5.51 -12.89 -13.55
N GLU A 222 4.54 -12.94 -12.64
CA GLU A 222 4.43 -14.00 -11.64
C GLU A 222 4.16 -15.37 -12.30
N ASN A 223 3.25 -15.39 -13.27
CA ASN A 223 2.96 -16.61 -14.03
C ASN A 223 4.23 -17.15 -14.73
N ARG A 224 5.00 -16.24 -15.35
CA ARG A 224 6.26 -16.60 -15.99
C ARG A 224 7.32 -17.06 -15.01
N LEU A 225 7.42 -16.41 -13.84
CA LEU A 225 8.31 -16.81 -12.76
C LEU A 225 8.01 -18.25 -12.29
N PHE A 226 6.72 -18.55 -12.06
CA PHE A 226 6.29 -19.89 -11.65
C PHE A 226 6.66 -20.95 -12.69
N ASP A 227 6.44 -20.64 -13.97
CA ASP A 227 6.82 -21.51 -15.10
C ASP A 227 8.33 -21.78 -15.14
N ILE A 228 9.16 -20.73 -14.95
CA ILE A 228 10.63 -20.86 -14.92
C ILE A 228 11.07 -21.77 -13.75
N ILE A 229 10.56 -21.51 -12.54
CA ILE A 229 10.96 -22.29 -11.34
C ILE A 229 10.45 -23.73 -11.45
N MET A 230 9.26 -23.95 -12.00
CA MET A 230 8.72 -25.29 -12.27
C MET A 230 9.58 -26.06 -13.29
N LYS A 231 10.00 -25.43 -14.39
CA LYS A 231 10.89 -26.04 -15.40
C LYS A 231 12.26 -26.41 -14.86
N ARG A 232 12.72 -25.72 -13.81
CA ARG A 232 13.96 -26.04 -13.09
C ARG A 232 13.77 -27.15 -12.02
N ASP A 233 12.59 -27.78 -11.98
CA ASP A 233 12.20 -28.76 -10.96
C ASP A 233 12.36 -28.25 -9.51
N LYS A 234 12.14 -26.96 -9.30
CA LYS A 234 12.28 -26.33 -7.98
C LYS A 234 10.95 -25.86 -7.38
N ALA A 235 9.82 -25.97 -8.07
CA ALA A 235 8.52 -25.47 -7.61
C ALA A 235 7.63 -26.55 -6.99
N LEU A 236 6.86 -26.15 -5.98
CA LEU A 236 5.68 -26.84 -5.49
C LEU A 236 4.57 -25.82 -5.32
N PHE A 237 3.33 -26.17 -5.68
CA PHE A 237 2.19 -25.27 -5.64
C PHE A 237 1.11 -25.79 -4.72
N TYR A 238 0.57 -24.93 -3.87
CA TYR A 238 -0.55 -25.19 -2.99
C TYR A 238 -1.62 -24.13 -3.20
N TRP A 239 -2.72 -24.56 -3.80
CA TRP A 239 -3.85 -23.71 -4.14
C TRP A 239 -5.01 -23.96 -3.18
N ASP A 240 -5.60 -22.89 -2.66
CA ASP A 240 -6.81 -22.94 -1.85
C ASP A 240 -8.03 -22.68 -2.75
N TYR A 241 -8.82 -23.72 -3.02
CA TYR A 241 -10.00 -23.63 -3.86
C TYR A 241 -11.06 -24.66 -3.45
N ASP A 242 -12.29 -24.42 -3.89
CA ASP A 242 -13.39 -25.34 -3.72
C ASP A 242 -13.73 -25.99 -5.08
N THR A 243 -13.79 -27.33 -5.10
CA THR A 243 -14.04 -28.12 -6.32
C THR A 243 -15.38 -27.80 -6.96
N LYS A 244 -16.39 -27.41 -6.17
CA LYS A 244 -17.69 -27.00 -6.71
C LYS A 244 -17.55 -25.77 -7.61
N TYR A 245 -16.80 -24.75 -7.17
CA TYR A 245 -16.59 -23.53 -7.95
C TYR A 245 -15.72 -23.75 -9.18
N ILE A 246 -14.69 -24.62 -9.07
CA ILE A 246 -13.84 -24.96 -10.21
C ILE A 246 -14.60 -25.76 -11.26
N ASN A 247 -15.45 -26.71 -10.85
CA ASN A 247 -16.22 -27.55 -11.76
C ASN A 247 -17.37 -26.75 -12.44
N ASP A 248 -17.85 -25.68 -11.81
CA ASP A 248 -18.70 -24.69 -12.46
C ASP A 248 -17.82 -23.69 -13.22
N GLY A 249 -17.44 -24.03 -14.44
CA GLY A 249 -16.50 -23.23 -15.28
C GLY A 249 -16.95 -21.80 -15.60
N GLN A 250 -18.15 -21.38 -15.15
CA GLN A 250 -18.69 -20.03 -15.29
C GLN A 250 -18.67 -19.24 -13.98
N HIS A 251 -18.40 -19.88 -12.83
CA HIS A 251 -18.40 -19.20 -11.56
C HIS A 251 -17.20 -18.26 -11.42
N GLU A 252 -17.46 -17.00 -11.09
CA GLU A 252 -16.44 -15.95 -11.03
C GLU A 252 -15.32 -16.25 -10.02
N ALA A 253 -15.64 -16.84 -8.87
CA ALA A 253 -14.68 -17.24 -7.85
C ALA A 253 -13.63 -18.26 -8.34
N ALA A 254 -13.93 -19.04 -9.37
CA ALA A 254 -13.02 -20.03 -9.95
C ALA A 254 -12.20 -19.49 -11.13
N ARG A 255 -12.47 -18.30 -11.62
CA ARG A 255 -11.96 -17.77 -12.89
C ARG A 255 -10.42 -17.83 -12.99
N PHE A 256 -9.72 -17.39 -11.96
CA PHE A 256 -8.26 -17.42 -11.92
C PHE A 256 -7.76 -18.81 -11.55
N MET A 257 -8.37 -19.42 -10.54
CA MET A 257 -7.95 -20.69 -9.97
C MET A 257 -8.02 -21.85 -10.97
N TYR A 258 -9.05 -21.87 -11.83
CA TYR A 258 -9.16 -22.88 -12.90
C TYR A 258 -7.93 -22.90 -13.83
N ARG A 259 -7.41 -21.70 -14.18
CA ARG A 259 -6.21 -21.57 -15.01
C ARG A 259 -4.96 -22.00 -14.27
N ASN A 260 -4.83 -21.52 -13.02
CA ASN A 260 -3.65 -21.77 -12.18
C ASN A 260 -3.46 -23.27 -11.92
N VAL A 261 -4.50 -23.96 -11.45
CA VAL A 261 -4.44 -25.41 -11.14
C VAL A 261 -4.14 -26.24 -12.37
N LYS A 262 -4.65 -25.83 -13.55
CA LYS A 262 -4.37 -26.52 -14.81
C LYS A 262 -2.91 -26.37 -15.26
N GLN A 263 -2.32 -25.19 -15.04
CA GLN A 263 -0.95 -24.88 -15.46
C GLN A 263 0.07 -25.35 -14.42
N PHE A 264 -0.24 -25.15 -13.15
CA PHE A 264 0.61 -25.45 -12.00
C PHE A 264 -0.11 -26.43 -11.06
N PRO A 265 0.13 -27.74 -11.19
CA PRO A 265 -0.60 -28.75 -10.46
C PRO A 265 -0.52 -28.55 -8.94
N ASN A 266 -1.68 -28.66 -8.26
CA ASN A 266 -1.75 -28.61 -6.80
C ASN A 266 -1.05 -29.81 -6.17
N ALA A 267 -0.23 -29.58 -5.16
CA ALA A 267 0.44 -30.65 -4.42
C ALA A 267 -0.47 -31.37 -3.42
N LEU A 268 -1.58 -30.74 -3.01
CA LEU A 268 -2.63 -31.38 -2.19
C LEU A 268 -3.63 -32.14 -3.07
N HIS A 269 -4.24 -33.17 -2.49
CA HIS A 269 -5.31 -33.91 -3.14
C HIS A 269 -6.62 -33.10 -3.19
N ASP A 270 -7.40 -33.23 -4.27
CA ASP A 270 -8.67 -32.51 -4.49
C ASP A 270 -9.72 -32.76 -3.41
N THR A 271 -9.64 -33.87 -2.68
CA THR A 271 -10.55 -34.19 -1.57
C THR A 271 -10.52 -33.20 -0.39
N TYR A 272 -9.49 -32.34 -0.30
CA TYR A 272 -9.42 -31.32 0.74
C TYR A 272 -10.37 -30.14 0.52
N PHE A 273 -10.90 -29.98 -0.69
CA PHE A 273 -11.63 -28.81 -1.13
C PHE A 273 -13.15 -29.03 -1.27
N ASP A 274 -13.62 -30.22 -0.95
CA ASP A 274 -15.05 -30.59 -1.04
C ASP A 274 -15.81 -30.14 0.22
N ASN A 275 -15.82 -28.82 0.46
CA ASN A 275 -16.16 -28.27 1.75
C ASN A 275 -17.30 -27.27 1.74
N ILE A 276 -18.36 -27.53 0.97
CA ILE A 276 -19.60 -26.80 1.06
C ILE A 276 -20.47 -27.38 2.18
N GLY A 277 -19.88 -27.51 3.38
CA GLY A 277 -20.61 -27.83 4.58
C GLY A 277 -21.63 -26.73 4.94
N ASN A 278 -22.49 -26.98 5.91
CA ASN A 278 -23.52 -26.08 6.41
C ASN A 278 -22.95 -24.72 6.88
N LYS A 279 -22.71 -23.83 5.94
CA LYS A 279 -22.32 -22.44 6.24
C LYS A 279 -23.61 -21.65 6.51
N LYS A 280 -23.66 -20.98 7.64
CA LYS A 280 -24.69 -20.01 7.93
C LYS A 280 -24.25 -18.66 7.38
N VAL A 281 -25.04 -18.08 6.49
CA VAL A 281 -24.79 -16.75 5.91
C VAL A 281 -26.01 -15.88 6.24
N ASP A 282 -25.79 -14.84 7.03
CA ASP A 282 -26.79 -13.83 7.34
C ASP A 282 -26.44 -12.52 6.61
N ILE A 283 -27.37 -11.99 5.82
CA ILE A 283 -27.20 -10.73 5.09
C ILE A 283 -28.03 -9.65 5.81
N ILE A 284 -27.33 -8.63 6.32
CA ILE A 284 -27.95 -7.57 7.10
C ILE A 284 -27.83 -6.26 6.32
N SER A 285 -28.98 -5.65 6.03
CA SER A 285 -29.05 -4.32 5.42
C SER A 285 -29.34 -3.27 6.49
N THR A 286 -28.59 -2.19 6.47
CA THR A 286 -28.72 -1.07 7.41
C THR A 286 -28.84 0.26 6.66
N SER A 287 -29.49 1.24 7.26
CA SER A 287 -29.70 2.56 6.64
C SER A 287 -28.47 3.48 6.69
N THR A 288 -27.53 3.21 7.60
CA THR A 288 -26.30 4.00 7.76
C THR A 288 -25.14 3.12 8.20
N ASP A 289 -23.90 3.57 7.90
CA ASP A 289 -22.68 2.92 8.35
C ASP A 289 -22.61 2.79 9.87
N SER A 290 -23.04 3.82 10.60
CA SER A 290 -23.05 3.79 12.08
C SER A 290 -23.93 2.70 12.64
N ILE A 291 -25.09 2.44 12.03
CA ILE A 291 -25.98 1.34 12.43
C ILE A 291 -25.35 0.00 12.06
N GLN A 292 -24.72 -0.11 10.89
CA GLN A 292 -23.99 -1.31 10.48
C GLN A 292 -22.91 -1.69 11.50
N MET A 293 -22.11 -0.70 11.91
CA MET A 293 -21.06 -0.91 12.90
C MET A 293 -21.61 -1.33 14.26
N ARG A 294 -22.66 -0.68 14.75
CA ARG A 294 -23.32 -1.07 16.01
C ARG A 294 -23.86 -2.48 15.98
N TYR A 295 -24.46 -2.89 14.85
CA TYR A 295 -24.93 -4.25 14.68
C TYR A 295 -23.76 -5.25 14.71
N ALA A 296 -22.64 -4.92 14.05
CA ALA A 296 -21.44 -5.75 14.10
C ALA A 296 -20.91 -5.90 15.53
N ALA A 297 -20.90 -4.82 16.33
CA ALA A 297 -20.50 -4.86 17.74
C ALA A 297 -21.43 -5.76 18.58
N GLU A 298 -22.75 -5.63 18.41
CA GLU A 298 -23.73 -6.47 19.09
C GLU A 298 -23.58 -7.95 18.67
N TRP A 299 -23.32 -8.19 17.39
CA TRP A 299 -23.07 -9.54 16.89
C TRP A 299 -21.80 -10.14 17.55
N ILE A 300 -20.70 -9.39 17.62
CA ILE A 300 -19.46 -9.80 18.27
C ILE A 300 -19.71 -10.13 19.75
N GLU A 301 -20.35 -9.22 20.49
CA GLU A 301 -20.66 -9.41 21.90
C GLU A 301 -21.50 -10.66 22.15
N ASN A 302 -22.51 -10.89 21.31
CA ASN A 302 -23.39 -12.06 21.43
C ASN A 302 -22.71 -13.39 21.08
N HIS A 303 -21.65 -13.37 20.24
CA HIS A 303 -20.97 -14.59 19.79
C HIS A 303 -19.73 -14.90 20.64
N ILE A 304 -18.95 -13.89 21.03
CA ILE A 304 -17.77 -14.08 21.86
C ILE A 304 -18.14 -14.26 23.34
N ALA A 305 -19.01 -13.41 23.88
CA ALA A 305 -19.40 -13.46 25.30
C ALA A 305 -20.23 -14.71 25.68
N LYS A 306 -20.85 -15.38 24.72
CA LYS A 306 -21.64 -16.60 24.95
C LYS A 306 -20.88 -17.91 24.80
N ASN A 307 -19.74 -17.85 24.14
CA ASN A 307 -18.84 -19.00 24.01
C ASN A 307 -17.75 -18.84 25.05
N ASP A 308 -17.95 -19.43 26.23
CA ASP A 308 -16.93 -19.51 27.31
C ASP A 308 -15.70 -20.38 26.90
N ASP A 309 -15.60 -20.80 25.65
CA ASP A 309 -14.43 -21.47 25.12
C ASP A 309 -13.30 -20.45 24.89
N GLU A 310 -12.25 -20.58 25.68
CA GLU A 310 -10.95 -19.89 25.46
C GLU A 310 -10.53 -20.12 24.00
N GLY A 311 -10.51 -19.05 23.19
CA GLY A 311 -10.11 -19.09 21.78
C GLY A 311 -11.17 -18.65 20.77
N SER A 312 -12.43 -18.38 21.16
CA SER A 312 -13.45 -17.87 20.23
C SER A 312 -13.09 -16.50 19.63
N GLU A 313 -12.27 -15.71 20.32
CA GLU A 313 -11.75 -14.42 19.84
C GLU A 313 -10.79 -14.61 18.67
N VAL A 314 -9.97 -15.65 18.70
CA VAL A 314 -8.98 -15.96 17.64
C VAL A 314 -9.65 -16.43 16.35
N GLU A 315 -10.87 -16.96 16.43
CA GLU A 315 -11.63 -17.49 15.29
C GLU A 315 -12.52 -16.43 14.61
N THR A 316 -12.61 -15.22 15.17
CA THR A 316 -13.49 -14.16 14.67
C THR A 316 -12.71 -13.13 13.88
N ALA A 317 -13.10 -12.87 12.62
CA ALA A 317 -12.53 -11.85 11.77
C ALA A 317 -13.57 -10.79 11.40
N VAL A 318 -13.22 -9.52 11.56
CA VAL A 318 -13.98 -8.38 11.06
C VAL A 318 -13.29 -7.84 9.80
N ILE A 319 -13.95 -7.97 8.65
CA ILE A 319 -13.39 -7.58 7.35
C ILE A 319 -14.05 -6.29 6.90
N LEU A 320 -13.28 -5.24 6.70
CA LEU A 320 -13.73 -3.93 6.24
C LEU A 320 -13.54 -3.81 4.73
N CYS A 321 -14.61 -3.56 3.98
CA CYS A 321 -14.51 -3.22 2.55
C CYS A 321 -14.07 -1.76 2.35
N ASP A 322 -14.32 -0.88 3.33
CA ASP A 322 -13.86 0.49 3.37
C ASP A 322 -12.95 0.68 4.60
N GLU A 323 -11.65 0.77 4.35
CA GLU A 323 -10.62 0.91 5.38
C GLU A 323 -10.76 2.19 6.22
N ASN A 324 -11.41 3.23 5.69
CA ASN A 324 -11.68 4.45 6.42
C ASN A 324 -12.61 4.26 7.64
N LYS A 325 -13.28 3.12 7.72
CA LYS A 325 -14.15 2.76 8.85
C LYS A 325 -13.41 2.14 10.04
N LEU A 326 -12.10 1.90 9.92
CA LEU A 326 -11.31 1.27 11.00
C LEU A 326 -11.48 1.97 12.35
N GLU A 327 -11.36 3.29 12.37
CA GLU A 327 -11.50 4.08 13.61
C GLU A 327 -12.88 3.89 14.25
N SER A 328 -13.93 3.93 13.45
CA SER A 328 -15.29 3.69 13.92
C SER A 328 -15.45 2.28 14.53
N VAL A 329 -14.89 1.26 13.86
CA VAL A 329 -14.93 -0.12 14.35
C VAL A 329 -14.13 -0.27 15.64
N TYR A 330 -12.93 0.31 15.70
CA TYR A 330 -12.08 0.24 16.89
C TYR A 330 -12.77 0.75 18.15
N HIS A 331 -13.53 1.84 18.03
CA HIS A 331 -14.24 2.46 19.16
C HIS A 331 -15.51 1.71 19.60
N ILE A 332 -16.07 0.86 18.74
CA ILE A 332 -17.30 0.11 19.06
C ILE A 332 -17.05 -1.35 19.44
N ILE A 333 -15.83 -1.86 19.29
CA ILE A 333 -15.50 -3.23 19.74
C ILE A 333 -15.84 -3.36 21.23
N PRO A 334 -16.64 -4.37 21.61
CA PRO A 334 -17.07 -4.55 22.99
C PRO A 334 -15.88 -4.72 23.94
N PRO A 335 -15.98 -4.20 25.18
CA PRO A 335 -14.93 -4.39 26.21
C PRO A 335 -14.68 -5.86 26.59
N SER A 336 -15.61 -6.75 26.27
CA SER A 336 -15.47 -8.20 26.46
C SER A 336 -14.38 -8.81 25.56
N VAL A 337 -14.05 -8.16 24.45
CA VAL A 337 -12.95 -8.57 23.55
C VAL A 337 -11.63 -8.10 24.12
N LYS A 338 -10.88 -9.01 24.71
CA LYS A 338 -9.58 -8.71 25.36
C LYS A 338 -8.45 -8.63 24.36
N GLU A 339 -8.40 -9.57 23.42
CA GLU A 339 -7.33 -9.64 22.43
C GLU A 339 -7.82 -9.16 21.05
N ARG A 340 -7.06 -8.27 20.42
CA ARG A 340 -7.38 -7.68 19.13
C ARG A 340 -6.14 -7.61 18.28
N ASN A 341 -6.25 -8.03 17.05
CA ASN A 341 -5.19 -7.89 16.07
C ASN A 341 -5.68 -7.06 14.88
N ILE A 342 -5.15 -5.85 14.74
CA ILE A 342 -5.48 -4.95 13.63
C ILE A 342 -4.44 -5.13 12.55
N THR A 343 -4.89 -5.57 11.36
CA THR A 343 -4.00 -5.86 10.23
C THR A 343 -3.76 -4.66 9.32
N MET A 344 -4.56 -3.62 9.49
CA MET A 344 -4.52 -2.41 8.68
C MET A 344 -3.61 -1.38 9.32
N GLY A 345 -2.85 -0.62 8.50
CA GLY A 345 -2.11 0.54 8.97
C GLY A 345 -3.05 1.68 9.37
N PHE A 346 -2.66 2.44 10.38
CA PHE A 346 -3.35 3.68 10.69
C PHE A 346 -2.81 4.80 9.79
N PRO A 347 -3.65 5.55 9.07
CA PRO A 347 -3.20 6.62 8.19
C PRO A 347 -2.45 7.70 8.97
N VAL A 348 -1.20 8.00 8.59
CA VAL A 348 -0.40 9.07 9.22
C VAL A 348 -1.12 10.41 9.17
N SER A 349 -1.88 10.67 8.10
CA SER A 349 -2.71 11.87 7.91
C SER A 349 -3.76 12.11 9.00
N ARG A 350 -4.10 11.09 9.79
CA ARG A 350 -5.05 11.18 10.93
C ARG A 350 -4.35 11.27 12.28
N THR A 351 -3.04 11.41 12.29
CA THR A 351 -2.26 11.51 13.53
C THR A 351 -2.00 12.95 13.93
N PRO A 352 -1.88 13.24 15.23
CA PRO A 352 -1.51 14.58 15.68
C PRO A 352 -0.17 15.07 15.14
N ILE A 353 0.77 14.17 14.85
CA ILE A 353 2.06 14.57 14.27
C ILE A 353 1.89 15.12 12.85
N TYR A 354 0.96 14.58 12.07
CA TYR A 354 0.68 15.08 10.74
C TYR A 354 0.05 16.48 10.79
N ASP A 355 -0.89 16.71 11.72
CA ASP A 355 -1.48 18.04 11.94
C ASP A 355 -0.39 19.05 12.34
N LEU A 356 0.51 18.69 13.25
CA LEU A 356 1.63 19.56 13.60
C LEU A 356 2.50 19.90 12.39
N LEU A 357 2.84 18.89 11.58
CA LEU A 357 3.63 19.12 10.36
C LEU A 357 2.94 20.08 9.39
N GLN A 358 1.62 19.93 9.19
CA GLN A 358 0.86 20.85 8.39
C GLN A 358 0.86 22.28 8.96
N GLN A 359 0.71 22.42 10.28
CA GLN A 359 0.76 23.75 10.92
C GLN A 359 2.17 24.37 10.79
N LEU A 360 3.24 23.60 10.91
CA LEU A 360 4.61 24.07 10.67
C LEU A 360 4.81 24.54 9.22
N VAL A 361 4.25 23.80 8.25
CA VAL A 361 4.29 24.20 6.85
C VAL A 361 3.52 25.51 6.65
N ARG A 362 2.29 25.59 7.13
CA ARG A 362 1.46 26.81 7.02
C ARG A 362 2.10 28.02 7.70
N LEU A 363 2.77 27.82 8.83
CA LEU A 363 3.49 28.90 9.52
C LEU A 363 4.47 29.61 8.60
N GLN A 364 5.25 28.85 7.85
CA GLN A 364 6.32 29.38 6.99
C GLN A 364 5.83 29.84 5.60
N THR A 365 4.78 29.19 5.04
CA THR A 365 4.27 29.49 3.69
C THR A 365 3.22 30.59 3.68
N GLU A 366 2.31 30.59 4.66
CA GLU A 366 1.14 31.46 4.70
C GLU A 366 1.13 32.37 5.93
N GLY A 367 1.77 31.93 7.00
CA GLY A 367 1.65 32.57 8.32
C GLY A 367 2.58 33.75 8.56
N TYR A 368 3.55 34.01 7.67
CA TYR A 368 4.49 35.11 7.86
C TYR A 368 4.09 36.35 7.06
N ASP A 369 3.90 37.45 7.77
CA ASP A 369 3.60 38.77 7.19
C ASP A 369 4.90 39.59 7.04
N THR A 370 5.26 39.89 5.79
CA THR A 370 6.49 40.63 5.49
C THR A 370 6.39 42.14 5.84
N ALA A 371 5.18 42.69 5.94
CA ALA A 371 4.98 44.12 6.28
C ALA A 371 5.19 44.36 7.79
N HIS A 372 4.86 43.34 8.62
CA HIS A 372 4.99 43.45 10.06
C HIS A 372 6.22 42.66 10.59
N ASP A 373 6.97 41.99 9.71
CA ASP A 373 8.13 41.16 10.05
C ASP A 373 7.82 40.13 11.19
N SER A 374 6.64 39.51 11.11
CA SER A 374 6.12 38.63 12.15
C SER A 374 5.17 37.58 11.61
N PHE A 375 4.93 36.54 12.41
CA PHE A 375 3.89 35.54 12.13
C PHE A 375 2.50 36.04 12.54
N THR A 376 1.47 35.55 11.85
CA THR A 376 0.07 35.88 12.15
C THR A 376 -0.42 35.15 13.40
N LEU A 377 -1.30 35.78 14.17
CA LEU A 377 -1.89 35.21 15.38
C LEU A 377 -2.50 33.83 15.13
N GLU A 378 -3.20 33.64 14.01
CA GLU A 378 -3.88 32.39 13.70
C GLU A 378 -2.89 31.21 13.62
N THR A 379 -1.82 31.34 12.84
CA THR A 379 -0.83 30.27 12.68
C THR A 379 -0.02 30.02 13.95
N VAL A 380 0.30 31.07 14.68
CA VAL A 380 0.97 30.99 16.01
C VAL A 380 0.08 30.26 17.01
N HIS A 381 -1.18 30.66 17.13
CA HIS A 381 -2.15 30.06 18.06
C HIS A 381 -2.31 28.56 17.80
N ASN A 382 -2.53 28.17 16.53
CA ASN A 382 -2.72 26.75 16.16
C ASN A 382 -1.54 25.87 16.59
N ILE A 383 -0.32 26.37 16.52
CA ILE A 383 0.86 25.66 16.97
C ILE A 383 0.96 25.65 18.51
N LEU A 384 0.75 26.79 19.18
CA LEU A 384 0.86 26.88 20.63
C LEU A 384 -0.15 26.02 21.37
N VAL A 385 -1.37 25.83 20.82
CA VAL A 385 -2.39 24.96 21.43
C VAL A 385 -2.27 23.49 21.04
N HIS A 386 -1.35 23.14 20.13
CA HIS A 386 -1.18 21.77 19.67
C HIS A 386 -0.75 20.85 20.83
N PRO A 387 -1.33 19.62 20.97
CA PRO A 387 -1.09 18.74 22.11
C PRO A 387 0.38 18.42 22.39
N TYR A 388 1.19 18.20 21.35
CA TYR A 388 2.63 17.96 21.54
C TYR A 388 3.35 19.20 22.06
N ILE A 389 3.02 20.38 21.55
CA ILE A 389 3.64 21.62 21.97
C ILE A 389 3.26 21.97 23.40
N GLN A 390 1.97 21.90 23.74
CA GLN A 390 1.48 22.11 25.12
C GLN A 390 2.14 21.18 26.14
N LYS A 391 2.45 19.96 25.75
CA LYS A 391 3.08 18.97 26.64
C LYS A 391 4.58 19.17 26.81
N LEU A 392 5.26 19.65 25.76
CA LEU A 392 6.73 19.71 25.73
C LEU A 392 7.30 21.10 25.96
N SER A 393 6.50 22.16 25.75
CA SER A 393 6.88 23.54 26.01
C SER A 393 6.16 24.08 27.23
N PRO A 394 6.87 24.39 28.34
CA PRO A 394 6.27 24.99 29.54
C PRO A 394 5.75 26.41 29.28
N ASP A 395 6.27 27.11 28.26
CA ASP A 395 5.93 28.50 27.98
C ASP A 395 4.76 28.66 27.00
N ALA A 396 4.46 27.63 26.19
CA ALA A 396 3.45 27.70 25.13
C ALA A 396 2.08 28.21 25.59
N GLY A 397 1.56 27.68 26.70
CA GLY A 397 0.26 28.07 27.23
C GLY A 397 0.21 29.49 27.84
N ASN A 398 1.34 29.98 28.34
CA ASN A 398 1.45 31.35 28.82
C ASN A 398 1.53 32.36 27.68
N ILE A 399 2.34 32.04 26.67
CA ILE A 399 2.49 32.87 25.46
C ILE A 399 1.16 32.97 24.74
N ASP A 400 0.47 31.84 24.51
CA ASP A 400 -0.82 31.81 23.86
C ASP A 400 -1.86 32.72 24.55
N ARG A 401 -1.96 32.62 25.89
CA ARG A 401 -2.86 33.48 26.67
C ARG A 401 -2.51 34.95 26.56
N ASN A 402 -1.22 35.29 26.58
CA ASN A 402 -0.77 36.68 26.49
C ASN A 402 -1.07 37.28 25.12
N ILE A 403 -0.77 36.61 24.02
CA ILE A 403 -1.01 37.12 22.65
C ILE A 403 -2.51 37.20 22.35
N THR A 404 -3.29 36.23 22.82
CA THR A 404 -4.74 36.19 22.63
C THR A 404 -5.44 37.28 23.44
N ALA A 405 -5.10 37.42 24.73
CA ALA A 405 -5.65 38.49 25.59
C ALA A 405 -5.26 39.91 25.10
N GLY A 406 -4.03 40.04 24.61
CA GLY A 406 -3.54 41.28 23.98
C GLY A 406 -4.09 41.54 22.61
N ARG A 407 -4.83 40.64 22.01
CA ARG A 407 -5.34 40.73 20.59
C ARG A 407 -4.23 41.10 19.60
N MET A 408 -3.04 40.50 19.80
CA MET A 408 -1.88 40.80 18.97
C MET A 408 -1.98 40.04 17.65
N LEU A 409 -2.45 40.71 16.58
CA LEU A 409 -2.59 40.07 15.26
C LEU A 409 -1.26 39.62 14.67
N PHE A 410 -0.17 40.34 15.03
CA PHE A 410 1.21 40.03 14.63
C PHE A 410 2.08 40.03 15.90
N PRO A 411 2.14 38.95 16.66
CA PRO A 411 2.94 38.86 17.89
C PRO A 411 4.42 39.10 17.60
N PRO A 412 5.11 39.97 18.36
CA PRO A 412 6.56 40.13 18.21
C PRO A 412 7.32 38.85 18.37
N GLN A 413 8.35 38.64 17.53
CA GLN A 413 9.11 37.39 17.52
C GLN A 413 9.78 37.10 18.88
N GLU A 414 10.20 38.11 19.62
CA GLU A 414 10.79 37.95 20.94
C GLU A 414 9.83 37.30 21.94
N LEU A 415 8.53 37.53 21.79
CA LEU A 415 7.51 36.89 22.66
C LEU A 415 7.28 35.42 22.33
N LEU A 416 7.63 34.97 21.12
CA LEU A 416 7.42 33.61 20.65
C LEU A 416 8.59 32.70 20.98
N GLN A 417 9.74 33.24 21.40
CA GLN A 417 10.96 32.51 21.70
C GLN A 417 11.10 32.19 23.20
N GLY A 418 10.06 31.63 23.83
CA GLY A 418 10.04 31.36 25.27
C GLY A 418 10.99 30.25 25.69
N ASP A 419 11.09 29.18 24.94
CA ASP A 419 11.94 28.03 25.20
C ASP A 419 12.65 27.54 23.93
N GLU A 420 13.50 26.50 24.09
CA GLU A 420 14.29 25.95 22.97
C GLU A 420 13.40 25.46 21.82
N LEU A 421 12.32 24.74 22.13
CA LEU A 421 11.41 24.20 21.12
C LEU A 421 10.72 25.33 20.34
N LEU A 422 10.16 26.30 21.07
CA LEU A 422 9.48 27.45 20.46
C LEU A 422 10.44 28.34 19.67
N SER A 423 11.68 28.48 20.12
CA SER A 423 12.72 29.22 19.39
C SER A 423 13.04 28.59 18.04
N ILE A 424 13.06 27.25 17.98
CA ILE A 424 13.26 26.52 16.70
C ILE A 424 12.04 26.70 15.80
N ILE A 425 10.83 26.56 16.34
CA ILE A 425 9.57 26.60 15.58
C ILE A 425 9.33 27.98 14.96
N PHE A 426 9.47 29.05 15.75
CA PHE A 426 9.16 30.42 15.32
C PHE A 426 10.34 31.17 14.68
N THR A 427 11.37 30.43 14.27
CA THR A 427 12.44 30.98 13.42
C THR A 427 11.95 31.08 11.98
N ARG A 428 12.09 32.24 11.34
CA ARG A 428 11.81 32.43 9.93
C ARG A 428 12.89 31.80 9.06
N HIS A 429 12.48 30.95 8.13
CA HIS A 429 13.35 30.33 7.15
C HIS A 429 13.04 30.82 5.74
N THR A 430 14.04 31.27 5.01
CA THR A 430 13.95 31.67 3.59
C THR A 430 14.55 30.62 2.66
N ASP A 431 15.30 29.69 3.22
CA ASP A 431 15.91 28.57 2.51
C ASP A 431 15.19 27.27 2.86
N ASN A 432 14.75 26.54 1.82
CA ASN A 432 13.96 25.31 2.00
C ASN A 432 14.78 24.17 2.64
N ILE A 433 16.10 24.11 2.42
CA ILE A 433 16.95 23.05 2.99
C ILE A 433 17.10 23.27 4.50
N LEU A 434 17.34 24.51 4.91
CA LEU A 434 17.42 24.88 6.33
C LEU A 434 16.07 24.66 7.02
N TRP A 435 14.97 24.97 6.36
CA TRP A 435 13.64 24.73 6.87
C TRP A 435 13.33 23.23 7.05
N MET A 436 13.62 22.39 6.05
CA MET A 436 13.46 20.94 6.17
C MET A 436 14.31 20.38 7.33
N SER A 437 15.54 20.86 7.50
CA SER A 437 16.39 20.50 8.63
C SER A 437 15.77 20.91 9.98
N SER A 438 15.17 22.10 10.04
CA SER A 438 14.47 22.58 11.25
C SER A 438 13.27 21.70 11.62
N ILE A 439 12.44 21.31 10.64
CA ILE A 439 11.35 20.35 10.83
C ILE A 439 11.89 19.02 11.38
N GLY A 440 12.99 18.51 10.83
CA GLY A 440 13.65 17.30 11.30
C GLY A 440 14.09 17.44 12.77
N ASN A 441 14.65 18.58 13.16
CA ASN A 441 15.05 18.86 14.55
C ASN A 441 13.83 18.92 15.49
N ILE A 442 12.72 19.51 15.07
CA ILE A 442 11.47 19.57 15.86
C ILE A 442 10.93 18.15 16.09
N ILE A 443 10.84 17.32 15.04
CA ILE A 443 10.38 15.93 15.17
C ILE A 443 11.29 15.16 16.12
N HIS A 444 12.61 15.34 15.97
CA HIS A 444 13.59 14.67 16.83
C HIS A 444 13.49 15.11 18.29
N PHE A 445 13.27 16.39 18.53
CA PHE A 445 13.02 16.93 19.88
C PHE A 445 11.76 16.30 20.50
N ILE A 446 10.66 16.23 19.73
CA ILE A 446 9.42 15.60 20.18
C ILE A 446 9.63 14.12 20.49
N SER A 447 10.30 13.39 19.62
CA SER A 447 10.57 11.95 19.79
C SER A 447 11.39 11.67 21.06
N ARG A 448 12.41 12.49 21.36
CA ARG A 448 13.26 12.32 22.54
C ARG A 448 12.56 12.64 23.86
N ASN A 449 11.67 13.63 23.83
CA ASN A 449 11.05 14.15 25.04
C ASN A 449 9.62 13.61 25.26
N SER A 450 9.07 12.86 24.29
CA SER A 450 7.82 12.14 24.49
C SER A 450 8.03 10.92 25.39
N PRO A 451 7.11 10.67 26.36
CA PRO A 451 7.20 9.47 27.18
C PRO A 451 7.14 8.24 26.27
N LYS A 452 8.12 7.35 26.43
CA LYS A 452 8.08 6.04 25.77
C LYS A 452 6.85 5.30 26.29
N VAL A 453 5.94 4.97 25.38
CA VAL A 453 4.89 4.00 25.68
C VAL A 453 5.61 2.67 25.87
N LYS A 454 5.61 2.11 27.06
CA LYS A 454 6.00 0.71 27.25
C LYS A 454 5.01 -0.12 26.45
N THR A 455 5.45 -0.70 25.36
CA THR A 455 4.72 -1.81 24.75
C THR A 455 4.96 -3.01 25.66
N ASP A 456 3.90 -3.70 26.05
CA ASP A 456 3.93 -4.90 26.92
C ASP A 456 4.76 -6.05 26.35
N ASN A 457 5.45 -5.87 25.24
CA ASN A 457 6.30 -6.84 24.55
C ASN A 457 7.81 -6.66 24.79
N GLU A 458 8.25 -5.84 25.74
CA GLU A 458 9.68 -5.73 26.09
C GLU A 458 10.08 -6.57 27.33
N GLU A 459 9.25 -7.51 27.77
CA GLU A 459 9.56 -8.46 28.87
C GLU A 459 9.61 -9.94 28.42
N GLU A 460 10.03 -10.26 27.15
CA GLU A 460 10.47 -11.61 26.79
C GLU A 460 11.78 -11.57 25.99
#